data_fe98aee0a5fcb0ddd16a79eb083cabf0
#
_entry.id   fe98aee0a5fcb0ddd16a79eb083cabf0
#
_cell.length_a   1.000
_cell.length_b   1.000
_cell.length_c   1.000
_cell.angle_alpha   90.00
_cell.angle_beta   90.00
_cell.angle_gamma   90.00
#
_symmetry.space_group_name_H-M   'P 1'
#
loop_
_entity.id
_entity.type
_entity.pdbx_description
1 polymer ?
#
loop_
_entity_poly.entity_id
_entity_poly.type
_entity_poly.pdbx_seq_one_letter_code
_entity_poly.pdbx_strand_id
1 'polypeptide(L)'
;MNTVSSQAEKIKEISGVNPLKCMKCGKCSATCPSFNEMDIKPHQFVSYVVNEDIEALANSKSLWKCLSCFACVERCPRDVKPGKIIDAARQLVVRQKGGDYLTADEIPQLLDPEVPQQLLVSAFRRYRR
;
A
#
# COMPACT_ATOMS: atom_id res chain seq x y z
N MET A 1 2.51 17.76 -21.51
CA MET A 1 3.40 17.92 -20.32
C MET A 1 3.10 16.76 -19.37
N ASN A 2 3.93 15.74 -19.39
CA ASN A 2 3.84 14.66 -18.42
C ASN A 2 4.47 15.13 -17.12
N THR A 3 3.68 15.71 -16.25
CA THR A 3 4.06 15.88 -14.85
C THR A 3 4.18 14.50 -14.25
N VAL A 4 5.40 14.04 -14.05
CA VAL A 4 5.67 12.88 -13.21
C VAL A 4 5.25 13.31 -11.80
N SER A 5 4.00 13.05 -11.45
CA SER A 5 3.52 13.28 -10.08
C SER A 5 4.40 12.47 -9.15
N SER A 6 4.95 13.11 -8.11
CA SER A 6 5.79 12.41 -7.14
C SER A 6 5.00 11.26 -6.53
N GLN A 7 5.68 10.20 -6.10
CA GLN A 7 5.00 9.05 -5.45
C GLN A 7 4.21 9.51 -4.22
N ALA A 8 4.69 10.53 -3.51
CA ALA A 8 3.99 11.13 -2.39
C ALA A 8 2.68 11.82 -2.82
N GLU A 9 2.65 12.47 -3.98
CA GLU A 9 1.42 13.06 -4.54
C GLU A 9 0.40 11.98 -4.88
N LYS A 10 0.83 10.87 -5.47
CA LYS A 10 -0.04 9.72 -5.73
C LYS A 10 -0.63 9.13 -4.45
N ILE A 11 0.17 9.02 -3.37
CA ILE A 11 -0.33 8.58 -2.06
C ILE A 11 -1.38 9.56 -1.53
N LYS A 12 -1.17 10.86 -1.65
CA LYS A 12 -2.16 11.88 -1.26
C LYS A 12 -3.45 11.76 -2.07
N GLU A 13 -3.34 11.55 -3.36
CA GLU A 13 -4.48 11.38 -4.27
C GLU A 13 -5.28 10.12 -3.93
N ILE A 14 -4.62 8.96 -3.80
CA ILE A 14 -5.26 7.68 -3.50
C ILE A 14 -5.88 7.69 -2.09
N SER A 15 -5.15 8.20 -1.10
CA SER A 15 -5.61 8.22 0.30
C SER A 15 -6.69 9.29 0.56
N GLY A 16 -6.73 10.33 -0.25
CA GLY A 16 -7.62 11.48 -0.06
C GLY A 16 -7.33 12.30 1.20
N VAL A 17 -6.13 12.18 1.79
CA VAL A 17 -5.76 12.86 3.03
C VAL A 17 -4.53 13.74 2.88
N ASN A 18 -4.43 14.76 3.73
CA ASN A 18 -3.28 15.66 3.75
C ASN A 18 -2.32 15.29 4.90
N PRO A 19 -1.18 14.64 4.61
CA PRO A 19 -0.22 14.23 5.62
C PRO A 19 0.46 15.41 6.33
N LEU A 20 0.50 16.60 5.74
CA LEU A 20 1.10 17.81 6.33
C LEU A 20 0.36 18.30 7.58
N LYS A 21 -0.90 17.89 7.78
CA LYS A 21 -1.66 18.21 8.98
C LYS A 21 -1.18 17.47 10.24
N CYS A 22 -0.27 16.52 10.10
CA CYS A 22 0.21 15.67 11.18
C CYS A 22 1.01 16.49 12.21
N MET A 23 0.55 16.49 13.45
CA MET A 23 1.24 17.13 14.59
C MET A 23 2.18 16.18 15.33
N LYS A 24 2.43 14.99 14.82
CA LYS A 24 3.31 13.97 15.41
C LYS A 24 2.97 13.59 16.86
N CYS A 25 1.70 13.61 17.24
CA CYS A 25 1.26 13.33 18.62
C CYS A 25 1.39 11.86 19.05
N GLY A 26 1.59 10.92 18.11
CA GLY A 26 1.80 9.49 18.39
C GLY A 26 0.56 8.68 18.79
N LYS A 27 -0.63 9.27 18.87
CA LYS A 27 -1.87 8.57 19.27
C LYS A 27 -2.19 7.38 18.33
N CYS A 28 -1.94 7.54 17.05
CA CYS A 28 -2.13 6.46 16.06
C CYS A 28 -1.22 5.25 16.32
N SER A 29 0.00 5.47 16.77
CA SER A 29 0.92 4.39 17.11
C SER A 29 0.60 3.75 18.45
N ALA A 30 0.20 4.56 19.44
CA ALA A 30 -0.21 4.06 20.76
C ALA A 30 -1.44 3.13 20.70
N THR A 31 -2.32 3.33 19.73
CA THR A 31 -3.53 2.51 19.55
C THR A 31 -3.32 1.33 18.61
N CYS A 32 -2.15 1.20 17.97
CA CYS A 32 -1.90 0.18 16.96
C CYS A 32 -1.72 -1.21 17.57
N PRO A 33 -2.56 -2.21 17.20
CA PRO A 33 -2.40 -3.56 17.72
C PRO A 33 -1.12 -4.26 17.24
N SER A 34 -0.58 -3.84 16.08
CA SER A 34 0.66 -4.38 15.52
C SER A 34 1.90 -3.56 15.89
N PHE A 35 1.81 -2.67 16.88
CA PHE A 35 2.89 -1.76 17.24
C PHE A 35 4.24 -2.44 17.45
N ASN A 36 4.26 -3.58 18.15
CA ASN A 36 5.49 -4.30 18.45
C ASN A 36 6.09 -5.02 17.25
N GLU A 37 5.27 -5.37 16.26
CA GLU A 37 5.66 -6.10 15.06
C GLU A 37 6.17 -5.19 13.93
N MET A 38 5.91 -3.88 14.05
CA MET A 38 6.25 -2.90 13.04
C MET A 38 7.60 -2.24 13.32
N ASP A 39 8.47 -2.22 12.33
CA ASP A 39 9.74 -1.45 12.33
C ASP A 39 9.45 0.05 12.15
N ILE A 40 8.57 0.41 11.23
CA ILE A 40 8.08 1.78 11.03
C ILE A 40 6.69 1.90 11.66
N LYS A 41 6.53 2.82 12.60
CA LYS A 41 5.26 3.02 13.33
C LYS A 41 4.26 3.87 12.52
N PRO A 42 2.95 3.79 12.78
CA PRO A 42 1.94 4.55 12.02
C PRO A 42 2.21 6.05 11.89
N HIS A 43 2.65 6.73 12.93
CA HIS A 43 2.98 8.16 12.84
C HIS A 43 4.22 8.42 11.99
N GLN A 44 5.17 7.48 11.93
CA GLN A 44 6.36 7.57 11.10
C GLN A 44 6.04 7.40 9.62
N PHE A 45 5.07 6.54 9.25
CA PHE A 45 4.59 6.45 7.87
C PHE A 45 4.20 7.82 7.31
N VAL A 46 3.49 8.62 8.11
CA VAL A 46 3.11 9.97 7.71
C VAL A 46 4.35 10.83 7.46
N SER A 47 5.36 10.73 8.33
CA SER A 47 6.62 11.49 8.19
C SER A 47 7.41 11.08 6.93
N TYR A 48 7.49 9.80 6.63
CA TYR A 48 8.14 9.31 5.40
C TYR A 48 7.46 9.84 4.14
N VAL A 49 6.12 9.85 4.12
CA VAL A 49 5.37 10.42 2.99
C VAL A 49 5.59 11.93 2.86
N VAL A 50 5.66 12.66 3.96
CA VAL A 50 5.95 14.10 3.95
C VAL A 50 7.37 14.38 3.43
N ASN A 51 8.33 13.52 3.78
CA ASN A 51 9.73 13.64 3.35
C ASN A 51 9.99 13.03 1.95
N GLU A 52 8.95 12.52 1.30
CA GLU A 52 9.01 11.86 -0.02
C GLU A 52 9.90 10.59 -0.07
N ASP A 53 10.20 10.00 1.08
CA ASP A 53 10.98 8.76 1.20
C ASP A 53 10.06 7.52 1.07
N ILE A 54 9.45 7.37 -0.09
CA ILE A 54 8.46 6.32 -0.36
C ILE A 54 9.16 4.97 -0.59
N GLU A 55 10.38 4.98 -1.07
CA GLU A 55 11.14 3.75 -1.30
C GLU A 55 11.41 3.01 0.02
N ALA A 56 11.79 3.73 1.08
CA ALA A 56 11.96 3.16 2.41
C ALA A 56 10.65 2.55 2.94
N LEU A 57 9.51 3.18 2.69
CA LEU A 57 8.19 2.63 3.03
C LEU A 57 7.87 1.37 2.25
N ALA A 58 8.13 1.36 0.94
CA ALA A 58 7.84 0.24 0.06
C ALA A 58 8.63 -1.04 0.46
N ASN A 59 9.87 -0.84 0.91
CA ASN A 59 10.76 -1.92 1.35
C ASN A 59 10.54 -2.33 2.82
N SER A 60 9.71 -1.60 3.56
CA SER A 60 9.44 -1.85 4.98
C SER A 60 8.53 -3.06 5.18
N LYS A 61 8.89 -3.91 6.15
CA LYS A 61 8.02 -5.01 6.61
C LYS A 61 6.74 -4.49 7.25
N SER A 62 6.77 -3.30 7.85
CA SER A 62 5.63 -2.66 8.50
C SER A 62 4.46 -2.43 7.56
N LEU A 63 4.73 -2.18 6.27
CA LEU A 63 3.70 -2.02 5.26
C LEU A 63 2.74 -3.24 5.24
N TRP A 64 3.29 -4.45 5.44
CA TRP A 64 2.54 -5.72 5.40
C TRP A 64 2.09 -6.21 6.79
N LYS A 65 2.67 -5.67 7.86
CA LYS A 65 2.27 -5.96 9.25
C LYS A 65 1.05 -5.17 9.71
N CYS A 66 0.68 -4.12 9.00
CA CYS A 66 -0.54 -3.36 9.29
C CYS A 66 -1.78 -4.22 9.02
N LEU A 67 -2.63 -4.38 10.03
CA LEU A 67 -3.86 -5.20 9.98
C LEU A 67 -5.03 -4.49 9.28
N SER A 68 -4.86 -3.26 8.83
CA SER A 68 -5.94 -2.44 8.24
C SER A 68 -7.18 -2.31 9.15
N CYS A 69 -6.98 -2.31 10.47
CA CYS A 69 -8.05 -2.19 11.44
C CYS A 69 -8.61 -0.77 11.58
N PHE A 70 -7.96 0.24 10.98
CA PHE A 70 -8.32 1.65 10.99
C PHE A 70 -8.44 2.32 12.37
N ALA A 71 -8.02 1.68 13.47
CA ALA A 71 -8.01 2.30 14.80
C ALA A 71 -7.22 3.62 14.84
N CYS A 72 -6.11 3.70 14.09
CA CYS A 72 -5.31 4.91 13.93
C CYS A 72 -6.06 6.03 13.16
N VAL A 73 -7.02 5.68 12.32
CA VAL A 73 -7.88 6.64 11.59
C VAL A 73 -8.83 7.34 12.56
N GLU A 74 -9.50 6.56 13.42
CA GLU A 74 -10.45 7.08 14.42
C GLU A 74 -9.78 7.90 15.51
N ARG A 75 -8.56 7.54 15.88
CA ARG A 75 -7.81 8.21 16.95
C ARG A 75 -7.06 9.46 16.51
N CYS A 76 -7.02 9.78 15.23
CA CYS A 76 -6.28 10.93 14.73
C CYS A 76 -7.03 12.25 14.95
N PRO A 77 -6.54 13.16 15.83
CA PRO A 77 -7.23 14.43 16.12
C PRO A 77 -7.13 15.43 14.95
N ARG A 78 -6.23 15.22 14.01
CA ARG A 78 -5.99 16.10 12.84
C ARG A 78 -6.52 15.52 11.53
N ASP A 79 -7.26 14.42 11.60
CA ASP A 79 -7.86 13.75 10.43
C ASP A 79 -6.85 13.38 9.33
N VAL A 80 -5.62 13.03 9.72
CA VAL A 80 -4.55 12.59 8.81
C VAL A 80 -4.75 11.15 8.35
N LYS A 81 -5.50 10.35 9.13
CA LYS A 81 -5.89 8.97 8.77
C LYS A 81 -4.70 8.09 8.31
N PRO A 82 -3.70 7.80 9.19
CA PRO A 82 -2.51 7.05 8.81
C PRO A 82 -2.80 5.70 8.14
N GLY A 83 -3.85 5.01 8.56
CA GLY A 83 -4.28 3.75 7.94
C GLY A 83 -4.58 3.87 6.45
N LYS A 84 -5.17 4.97 6.01
CA LYS A 84 -5.41 5.25 4.59
C LYS A 84 -4.12 5.52 3.82
N ILE A 85 -3.15 6.17 4.46
CA ILE A 85 -1.82 6.42 3.87
C ILE A 85 -1.08 5.09 3.67
N ILE A 86 -1.12 4.19 4.65
CA ILE A 86 -0.52 2.85 4.57
C ILE A 86 -1.18 2.05 3.43
N ASP A 87 -2.49 2.10 3.33
CA ASP A 87 -3.23 1.39 2.28
C ASP A 87 -2.91 1.94 0.88
N ALA A 88 -2.82 3.27 0.74
CA ALA A 88 -2.39 3.90 -0.50
C ALA A 88 -0.95 3.50 -0.88
N ALA A 89 -0.03 3.45 0.08
CA ALA A 89 1.33 2.99 -0.15
C ALA A 89 1.38 1.52 -0.63
N ARG A 90 0.57 0.63 -0.04
CA ARG A 90 0.41 -0.75 -0.53
C ARG A 90 -0.05 -0.81 -1.98
N GLN A 91 -1.02 0.01 -2.34
CA GLN A 91 -1.52 0.07 -3.71
C GLN A 91 -0.45 0.48 -4.71
N LEU A 92 0.43 1.41 -4.35
CA LEU A 92 1.55 1.79 -5.21
C LEU A 92 2.55 0.65 -5.42
N VAL A 93 2.81 -0.15 -4.38
CA VAL A 93 3.73 -1.29 -4.46
C VAL A 93 3.14 -2.42 -5.31
N VAL A 94 1.86 -2.75 -5.08
CA VAL A 94 1.19 -3.90 -5.72
C VAL A 94 0.74 -3.58 -7.13
N ARG A 95 0.30 -2.34 -7.40
CA ARG A 95 -0.27 -1.93 -8.69
C ARG A 95 0.75 -1.19 -9.56
N GLN A 96 1.92 -1.73 -9.74
CA GLN A 96 2.89 -1.19 -10.69
C GLN A 96 2.36 -1.39 -12.11
N LYS A 97 2.38 -0.31 -12.91
CA LYS A 97 1.98 -0.39 -14.32
C LYS A 97 2.87 -1.39 -15.05
N GLY A 98 2.27 -2.40 -15.64
CA GLY A 98 2.96 -3.46 -16.37
C GLY A 98 3.42 -4.65 -15.51
N GLY A 99 3.35 -4.58 -14.17
CA GLY A 99 3.71 -5.69 -13.28
C GLY A 99 2.67 -6.81 -13.20
N ASP A 100 1.43 -6.50 -13.60
CA ASP A 100 0.30 -7.46 -13.57
C ASP A 100 0.11 -8.21 -14.90
N TYR A 101 1.08 -8.13 -15.79
CA TYR A 101 0.97 -8.72 -17.13
C TYR A 101 1.73 -10.04 -17.17
N LEU A 102 0.97 -11.14 -17.21
CA LEU A 102 1.52 -12.45 -17.53
C LEU A 102 1.44 -12.67 -19.05
N THR A 103 2.59 -12.94 -19.68
CA THR A 103 2.61 -13.34 -21.08
C THR A 103 2.18 -14.80 -21.19
N ALA A 104 1.58 -15.17 -22.33
CA ALA A 104 1.13 -16.55 -22.56
C ALA A 104 2.27 -17.58 -22.46
N ASP A 105 3.49 -17.15 -22.76
CA ASP A 105 4.70 -18.00 -22.72
C ASP A 105 5.21 -18.27 -21.30
N GLU A 106 4.89 -17.40 -20.35
CA GLU A 106 5.27 -17.55 -18.94
C GLU A 106 4.31 -18.46 -18.16
N ILE A 107 3.06 -18.58 -18.63
CA ILE A 107 2.00 -19.32 -17.94
C ILE A 107 2.35 -20.79 -17.71
N PRO A 108 2.87 -21.55 -18.69
CA PRO A 108 3.20 -22.97 -18.48
C PRO A 108 4.24 -23.23 -17.39
N GLN A 109 5.12 -22.25 -17.13
CA GLN A 109 6.18 -22.37 -16.12
C GLN A 109 5.67 -22.09 -14.69
N LEU A 110 4.55 -21.38 -14.57
CA LEU A 110 3.95 -20.99 -13.30
C LEU A 110 2.85 -21.96 -12.86
N LEU A 111 2.45 -22.90 -13.70
CA LEU A 111 1.34 -23.80 -13.43
C LEU A 111 1.80 -25.11 -12.80
N ASP A 112 1.17 -25.43 -11.68
CA ASP A 112 1.16 -26.78 -11.16
C ASP A 112 0.34 -27.68 -12.10
N PRO A 113 0.82 -28.86 -12.51
CA PRO A 113 0.09 -29.81 -13.36
C PRO A 113 -1.25 -30.27 -12.78
N GLU A 114 -1.43 -30.14 -11.45
CA GLU A 114 -2.68 -30.48 -10.76
C GLU A 114 -3.76 -29.39 -10.87
N VAL A 115 -3.43 -28.20 -11.43
CA VAL A 115 -4.37 -27.09 -11.50
C VAL A 115 -5.47 -27.35 -12.54
N PRO A 116 -6.76 -27.33 -12.16
CA PRO A 116 -7.87 -27.53 -13.09
C PRO A 116 -7.89 -26.49 -14.21
N GLN A 117 -8.11 -26.92 -15.43
CA GLN A 117 -8.17 -26.07 -16.63
C GLN A 117 -9.17 -24.91 -16.48
N GLN A 118 -10.30 -25.17 -15.82
CA GLN A 118 -11.34 -24.16 -15.59
C GLN A 118 -10.88 -23.01 -14.70
N LEU A 119 -9.99 -23.27 -13.74
CA LEU A 119 -9.41 -22.24 -12.88
C LEU A 119 -8.56 -21.27 -13.71
N LEU A 120 -7.78 -21.78 -14.65
CA LEU A 120 -6.99 -21.00 -15.59
C LEU A 120 -7.86 -20.12 -16.49
N VAL A 121 -8.88 -20.70 -17.10
CA VAL A 121 -9.82 -19.97 -17.96
C VAL A 121 -10.52 -18.87 -17.18
N SER A 122 -10.89 -19.15 -15.93
CA SER A 122 -11.52 -18.17 -15.04
C SER A 122 -10.57 -17.04 -14.66
N ALA A 123 -9.33 -17.37 -14.28
CA ALA A 123 -8.31 -16.38 -13.92
C ALA A 123 -7.96 -15.44 -15.08
N PHE A 124 -7.82 -15.99 -16.30
CA PHE A 124 -7.45 -15.21 -17.48
C PHE A 124 -8.62 -14.51 -18.18
N ARG A 125 -9.85 -14.79 -17.78
CA ARG A 125 -11.04 -14.12 -18.35
C ARG A 125 -10.96 -12.58 -18.24
N ARG A 126 -10.30 -12.08 -17.20
CA ARG A 126 -10.09 -10.66 -16.95
C ARG A 126 -9.16 -9.99 -17.97
N TYR A 127 -8.26 -10.75 -18.57
CA TYR A 127 -7.23 -10.24 -19.51
C TYR A 127 -7.63 -10.44 -20.98
N ARG A 128 -8.81 -10.98 -21.23
CA ARG A 128 -9.33 -11.14 -22.58
C ARG A 128 -9.83 -9.77 -23.08
N ARG A 129 -9.05 -9.13 -23.93
CA ARG A 129 -9.45 -8.01 -24.75
C ARG A 129 -9.79 -8.47 -26.17
#